data_45a3c2c3a2f397b39a9c35162baea252
#
_entry.id   45a3c2c3a2f397b39a9c35162baea252
#
_cell.length_a   1.000
_cell.length_b   1.000
_cell.length_c   1.000
_cell.angle_alpha   90.00
_cell.angle_beta   90.00
_cell.angle_gamma   90.00
#
_symmetry.space_group_name_H-M   'P 1'
#
loop_
_entity.id
_entity.type
_entity.pdbx_description
1 polymer ?
#
loop_
_entity_poly.entity_id
_entity_poly.type
_entity_poly.pdbx_seq_one_letter_code
_entity_poly.pdbx_strand_id
1 'polypeptide(L)'
;MLENIPTVRSVAIGLWIKTGSVNETEENNGISHFLEHMFFKGTTTRSAKEIAESFDSIGGQVNAFTSKEYTCYYAKVLDNHASYALNVLSDMFFNSVFDSVELEKEKNVVYEEIKMYEDTPDDIVHDLLSQAVYGKSSLAYPILGREKTLSTFTSDTLKQYVHDMYTPERLVISIAGNVDENFIKEVETLFGSFERSKEARKEQEKPIFHCNTLNRKKETEQAHLCLGYEGLPI
;
A
#
# COMPACT_ATOMS: atom_id res chain seq x y z
N MET A 1 -0.34 17.29 -6.26
CA MET A 1 -1.12 17.55 -7.51
C MET A 1 -2.54 17.88 -7.10
N LEU A 2 -3.13 18.94 -7.66
CA LEU A 2 -4.52 19.33 -7.36
C LEU A 2 -5.27 19.54 -8.66
N GLU A 3 -6.43 18.89 -8.79
CA GLU A 3 -7.40 19.08 -9.89
C GLU A 3 -8.71 19.64 -9.31
N ASN A 4 -8.98 20.91 -9.56
CA ASN A 4 -10.22 21.55 -9.10
C ASN A 4 -11.37 21.24 -10.05
N ILE A 5 -12.41 20.57 -9.55
CA ILE A 5 -13.62 20.22 -10.29
C ILE A 5 -14.84 20.81 -9.55
N PRO A 6 -15.15 22.09 -9.75
CA PRO A 6 -16.18 22.80 -8.98
C PRO A 6 -17.62 22.32 -9.26
N THR A 7 -17.82 21.49 -10.26
CA THR A 7 -19.14 20.96 -10.65
C THR A 7 -19.56 19.72 -9.86
N VAL A 8 -18.63 19.11 -9.07
CA VAL A 8 -18.93 17.97 -8.19
C VAL A 8 -19.02 18.41 -6.74
N ARG A 9 -19.64 17.59 -5.90
CA ARG A 9 -19.75 17.83 -4.45
C ARG A 9 -18.89 16.84 -3.66
N SER A 10 -17.89 16.25 -4.32
CA SER A 10 -16.98 15.27 -3.71
C SER A 10 -15.53 15.67 -3.93
N VAL A 11 -14.67 15.18 -3.01
CA VAL A 11 -13.21 15.30 -3.07
C VAL A 11 -12.61 13.93 -2.84
N ALA A 12 -11.68 13.55 -3.70
CA ALA A 12 -10.81 12.39 -3.51
C ALA A 12 -9.40 12.88 -3.14
N ILE A 13 -8.84 12.33 -2.08
CA ILE A 13 -7.49 12.64 -1.57
C ILE A 13 -6.72 11.33 -1.55
N GLY A 14 -5.56 11.27 -2.20
CA GLY A 14 -4.69 10.09 -2.21
C GLY A 14 -3.27 10.44 -1.78
N LEU A 15 -2.73 9.66 -0.84
CA LEU A 15 -1.32 9.65 -0.44
C LEU A 15 -0.64 8.46 -1.15
N TRP A 16 0.12 8.75 -2.18
CA TRP A 16 0.80 7.76 -3.01
C TRP A 16 2.26 7.65 -2.61
N ILE A 17 2.65 6.50 -2.14
CA ILE A 17 4.02 6.23 -1.73
C ILE A 17 4.66 5.32 -2.78
N LYS A 18 5.79 5.75 -3.36
CA LYS A 18 6.55 4.96 -4.35
C LYS A 18 7.30 3.84 -3.63
N THR A 19 6.56 2.92 -3.04
CA THR A 19 7.05 1.68 -2.43
C THR A 19 5.99 0.60 -2.50
N GLY A 20 6.40 -0.61 -2.83
CA GLY A 20 5.58 -1.81 -2.94
C GLY A 20 6.47 -3.04 -2.94
N SER A 21 5.95 -4.19 -3.32
CA SER A 21 6.70 -5.45 -3.21
C SER A 21 8.01 -5.48 -4.00
N VAL A 22 8.18 -4.66 -5.03
CA VAL A 22 9.44 -4.52 -5.78
C VAL A 22 10.58 -3.92 -4.94
N ASN A 23 10.25 -3.19 -3.88
CA ASN A 23 11.20 -2.55 -2.98
C ASN A 23 11.58 -3.42 -1.78
N GLU A 24 11.01 -4.61 -1.69
CA GLU A 24 11.22 -5.57 -0.61
C GLU A 24 12.40 -6.50 -0.91
N THR A 25 12.84 -7.18 0.12
CA THR A 25 13.82 -8.26 0.05
C THR A 25 13.15 -9.61 0.32
N GLU A 26 13.89 -10.71 0.15
CA GLU A 26 13.34 -12.05 0.47
C GLU A 26 12.97 -12.16 1.95
N GLU A 27 13.65 -11.43 2.84
CA GLU A 27 13.46 -11.48 4.30
C GLU A 27 12.25 -10.66 4.77
N ASN A 28 11.88 -9.62 4.03
CA ASN A 28 10.78 -8.73 4.43
C ASN A 28 9.61 -8.68 3.42
N ASN A 29 9.56 -9.65 2.50
CA ASN A 29 8.48 -9.69 1.50
C ASN A 29 7.10 -9.76 2.15
N GLY A 30 6.20 -8.88 1.69
CA GLY A 30 4.86 -8.66 2.22
C GLY A 30 4.75 -7.51 3.21
N ILE A 31 5.86 -6.82 3.55
CA ILE A 31 5.83 -5.76 4.56
C ILE A 31 5.04 -4.53 4.09
N SER A 32 5.06 -4.19 2.78
CA SER A 32 4.29 -3.07 2.25
C SER A 32 2.78 -3.31 2.37
N HIS A 33 2.32 -4.51 2.05
CA HIS A 33 0.93 -4.91 2.20
C HIS A 33 0.53 -5.00 3.68
N PHE A 34 1.39 -5.58 4.52
CA PHE A 34 1.12 -5.65 5.96
C PHE A 34 1.04 -4.26 6.60
N LEU A 35 1.88 -3.31 6.16
CA LEU A 35 1.78 -1.91 6.57
C LEU A 35 0.47 -1.28 6.14
N GLU A 36 -0.03 -1.58 4.95
CA GLU A 36 -1.35 -1.11 4.49
C GLU A 36 -2.42 -1.42 5.53
N HIS A 37 -2.49 -2.67 6.01
CA HIS A 37 -3.41 -3.07 7.09
C HIS A 37 -3.15 -2.31 8.39
N MET A 38 -1.88 -2.20 8.78
CA MET A 38 -1.49 -1.65 10.08
C MET A 38 -1.71 -0.14 10.22
N PHE A 39 -1.75 0.61 9.11
CA PHE A 39 -2.06 2.04 9.15
C PHE A 39 -3.50 2.33 9.61
N PHE A 40 -4.40 1.36 9.54
CA PHE A 40 -5.77 1.46 10.05
C PHE A 40 -5.93 1.01 11.51
N LYS A 41 -4.86 0.55 12.16
CA LYS A 41 -4.93 -0.06 13.51
C LYS A 41 -4.66 0.90 14.66
N GLY A 42 -4.59 2.19 14.39
CA GLY A 42 -4.50 3.25 15.36
C GLY A 42 -3.27 4.13 15.25
N THR A 43 -3.44 5.33 15.73
CA THR A 43 -2.43 6.38 15.84
C THR A 43 -2.21 6.77 17.31
N THR A 44 -1.32 7.72 17.55
CA THR A 44 -1.14 8.28 18.89
C THR A 44 -2.36 9.06 19.40
N THR A 45 -3.29 9.42 18.51
CA THR A 45 -4.45 10.27 18.83
C THR A 45 -5.79 9.59 18.56
N ARG A 46 -5.83 8.50 17.78
CA ARG A 46 -7.04 7.77 17.38
C ARG A 46 -6.84 6.28 17.48
N SER A 47 -7.80 5.58 18.08
CA SER A 47 -7.91 4.12 17.98
C SER A 47 -8.34 3.69 16.57
N ALA A 48 -8.20 2.41 16.25
CA ALA A 48 -8.70 1.83 14.99
C ALA A 48 -10.20 2.11 14.78
N LYS A 49 -10.99 2.01 15.84
CA LYS A 49 -12.42 2.31 15.81
C LYS A 49 -12.69 3.78 15.49
N GLU A 50 -11.97 4.70 16.13
CA GLU A 50 -12.12 6.14 15.86
C GLU A 50 -11.69 6.54 14.46
N ILE A 51 -10.68 5.85 13.86
CA ILE A 51 -10.32 6.04 12.45
C ILE A 51 -11.50 5.65 11.55
N ALA A 52 -12.10 4.48 11.75
CA ALA A 52 -13.27 4.05 10.98
C ALA A 52 -14.45 4.99 11.15
N GLU A 53 -14.81 5.32 12.41
CA GLU A 53 -15.92 6.23 12.75
C GLU A 53 -15.70 7.65 12.19
N SER A 54 -14.45 8.09 12.03
CA SER A 54 -14.11 9.39 11.43
C SER A 54 -14.65 9.53 10.01
N PHE A 55 -14.64 8.48 9.23
CA PHE A 55 -15.14 8.49 7.86
C PHE A 55 -16.62 8.10 7.78
N ASP A 56 -17.04 7.10 8.54
CA ASP A 56 -18.43 6.64 8.55
C ASP A 56 -19.39 7.76 8.98
N SER A 57 -19.03 8.54 10.02
CA SER A 57 -19.86 9.63 10.55
C SER A 57 -20.12 10.77 9.55
N ILE A 58 -19.25 10.94 8.56
CA ILE A 58 -19.38 11.96 7.51
C ILE A 58 -19.84 11.39 6.17
N GLY A 59 -20.20 10.09 6.12
CA GLY A 59 -20.54 9.39 4.88
C GLY A 59 -19.39 9.31 3.89
N GLY A 60 -18.17 9.36 4.38
CA GLY A 60 -16.93 9.23 3.62
C GLY A 60 -16.51 7.78 3.43
N GLN A 61 -15.54 7.59 2.57
CA GLN A 61 -14.87 6.31 2.34
C GLN A 61 -13.37 6.51 2.52
N VAL A 62 -12.72 5.61 3.24
CA VAL A 62 -11.26 5.51 3.33
C VAL A 62 -10.86 4.08 2.98
N ASN A 63 -9.80 3.95 2.22
CA ASN A 63 -9.26 2.65 1.85
C ASN A 63 -7.78 2.78 1.46
N ALA A 64 -7.12 1.66 1.23
CA ALA A 64 -5.77 1.62 0.71
C ALA A 64 -5.62 0.45 -0.26
N PHE A 65 -4.52 0.44 -0.99
CA PHE A 65 -4.09 -0.71 -1.78
C PHE A 65 -2.59 -0.68 -1.99
N THR A 66 -2.01 -1.85 -2.10
CA THR A 66 -0.58 -2.07 -2.39
C THR A 66 -0.44 -2.74 -3.75
N SER A 67 0.48 -2.21 -4.55
CA SER A 67 0.89 -2.80 -5.82
C SER A 67 2.35 -3.26 -5.76
N LYS A 68 2.89 -3.70 -6.90
CA LYS A 68 4.32 -4.02 -7.00
C LYS A 68 5.20 -2.80 -6.73
N GLU A 69 4.82 -1.59 -7.19
CA GLU A 69 5.68 -0.42 -7.23
C GLU A 69 5.26 0.72 -6.30
N TYR A 70 4.00 0.72 -5.84
CA TYR A 70 3.46 1.80 -4.99
C TYR A 70 2.37 1.30 -4.06
N THR A 71 2.21 2.03 -2.96
CA THR A 71 1.09 1.88 -2.01
C THR A 71 0.32 3.20 -1.98
N CYS A 72 -1.00 3.13 -1.92
CA CYS A 72 -1.87 4.31 -1.88
C CYS A 72 -2.84 4.20 -0.70
N TYR A 73 -2.90 5.25 0.11
CA TYR A 73 -3.94 5.48 1.11
C TYR A 73 -4.83 6.60 0.59
N TYR A 74 -6.12 6.39 0.50
CA TYR A 74 -7.01 7.38 -0.07
C TYR A 74 -8.33 7.50 0.66
N ALA A 75 -8.90 8.69 0.56
CA ALA A 75 -10.24 8.96 1.05
C ALA A 75 -11.09 9.64 -0.03
N LYS A 76 -12.40 9.38 0.00
CA LYS A 76 -13.39 10.07 -0.80
C LYS A 76 -14.49 10.58 0.11
N VAL A 77 -14.69 11.88 0.10
CA VAL A 77 -15.63 12.57 1.01
C VAL A 77 -16.42 13.65 0.24
N LEU A 78 -17.44 14.21 0.88
CA LEU A 78 -18.05 15.45 0.41
C LEU A 78 -17.06 16.62 0.58
N ASP A 79 -17.19 17.64 -0.25
CA ASP A 79 -16.29 18.81 -0.29
C ASP A 79 -16.17 19.55 1.05
N ASN A 80 -17.26 19.67 1.80
CA ASN A 80 -17.27 20.26 3.13
C ASN A 80 -16.52 19.45 4.23
N HIS A 81 -16.12 18.22 3.92
CA HIS A 81 -15.36 17.34 4.82
C HIS A 81 -13.92 17.10 4.36
N ALA A 82 -13.46 17.76 3.29
CA ALA A 82 -12.14 17.56 2.70
C ALA A 82 -11.00 17.81 3.71
N SER A 83 -11.03 18.94 4.42
CA SER A 83 -10.03 19.31 5.45
C SER A 83 -9.99 18.29 6.59
N TYR A 84 -11.16 17.78 7.02
CA TYR A 84 -11.24 16.76 8.05
C TYR A 84 -10.60 15.43 7.57
N ALA A 85 -10.94 14.99 6.37
CA ALA A 85 -10.39 13.77 5.78
C ALA A 85 -8.86 13.86 5.59
N LEU A 86 -8.35 15.01 5.12
CA LEU A 86 -6.92 15.26 5.00
C LEU A 86 -6.20 15.18 6.36
N ASN A 87 -6.81 15.73 7.41
CA ASN A 87 -6.26 15.67 8.77
C ASN A 87 -6.18 14.22 9.28
N VAL A 88 -7.23 13.40 9.07
CA VAL A 88 -7.21 11.99 9.50
C VAL A 88 -6.17 11.19 8.72
N LEU A 89 -6.08 11.37 7.39
CA LEU A 89 -5.06 10.72 6.56
C LEU A 89 -3.64 11.13 6.99
N SER A 90 -3.43 12.40 7.30
CA SER A 90 -2.16 12.93 7.82
C SER A 90 -1.80 12.29 9.17
N ASP A 91 -2.76 12.18 10.08
CA ASP A 91 -2.57 11.52 11.37
C ASP A 91 -2.21 10.04 11.20
N MET A 92 -2.92 9.31 10.35
CA MET A 92 -2.57 7.94 10.00
C MET A 92 -1.14 7.85 9.44
N PHE A 93 -0.76 8.76 8.55
CA PHE A 93 0.56 8.73 7.89
C PHE A 93 1.71 9.01 8.86
N PHE A 94 1.58 9.99 9.75
CA PHE A 94 2.67 10.43 10.63
C PHE A 94 2.67 9.79 12.01
N ASN A 95 1.52 9.39 12.53
CA ASN A 95 1.34 9.05 13.93
C ASN A 95 0.90 7.61 14.18
N SER A 96 0.90 6.73 13.16
CA SER A 96 0.60 5.31 13.36
C SER A 96 1.53 4.67 14.37
N VAL A 97 0.96 3.93 15.33
CA VAL A 97 1.72 3.37 16.47
C VAL A 97 2.25 1.97 16.21
N PHE A 98 1.62 1.22 15.29
CA PHE A 98 1.92 -0.19 15.01
C PHE A 98 1.94 -1.02 16.30
N ASP A 99 0.83 -0.96 17.04
CA ASP A 99 0.70 -1.66 18.33
C ASP A 99 0.95 -3.17 18.18
N SER A 100 1.70 -3.75 19.11
CA SER A 100 2.13 -5.15 19.02
C SER A 100 0.98 -6.15 19.17
N VAL A 101 -0.08 -5.80 19.92
CA VAL A 101 -1.24 -6.67 20.09
C VAL A 101 -2.10 -6.66 18.84
N GLU A 102 -2.32 -5.48 18.25
CA GLU A 102 -3.02 -5.35 16.97
C GLU A 102 -2.24 -6.01 15.82
N LEU A 103 -0.91 -5.91 15.85
CA LEU A 103 -0.02 -6.56 14.87
C LEU A 103 -0.19 -8.09 14.88
N GLU A 104 -0.22 -8.72 16.04
CA GLU A 104 -0.40 -10.18 16.13
C GLU A 104 -1.82 -10.61 15.69
N LYS A 105 -2.83 -9.79 15.93
CA LYS A 105 -4.19 -10.04 15.41
C LYS A 105 -4.20 -9.95 13.89
N GLU A 106 -3.55 -8.92 13.33
CA GLU A 106 -3.56 -8.66 11.91
C GLU A 106 -2.75 -9.67 11.11
N LYS A 107 -1.67 -10.24 11.68
CA LYS A 107 -0.99 -11.38 11.08
C LYS A 107 -1.96 -12.52 10.76
N ASN A 108 -2.87 -12.83 11.68
CA ASN A 108 -3.85 -13.89 11.46
C ASN A 108 -4.82 -13.55 10.31
N VAL A 109 -5.22 -12.28 10.19
CA VAL A 109 -6.07 -11.82 9.07
C VAL A 109 -5.33 -12.01 7.74
N VAL A 110 -4.09 -11.56 7.65
CA VAL A 110 -3.29 -11.69 6.42
C VAL A 110 -2.93 -13.14 6.12
N TYR A 111 -2.74 -14.01 7.13
CA TYR A 111 -2.58 -15.45 6.89
C TYR A 111 -3.81 -16.08 6.23
N GLU A 112 -5.01 -15.70 6.66
CA GLU A 112 -6.23 -16.18 6.01
C GLU A 112 -6.39 -15.61 4.60
N GLU A 113 -5.99 -14.36 4.37
CA GLU A 113 -5.98 -13.76 3.04
C GLU A 113 -5.00 -14.47 2.09
N ILE A 114 -3.78 -14.79 2.55
CA ILE A 114 -2.81 -15.58 1.77
C ILE A 114 -3.40 -16.94 1.40
N LYS A 115 -4.05 -17.64 2.33
CA LYS A 115 -4.68 -18.94 2.06
C LYS A 115 -5.80 -18.81 1.03
N MET A 116 -6.67 -17.80 1.18
CA MET A 116 -7.74 -17.53 0.24
C MET A 116 -7.18 -17.26 -1.17
N TYR A 117 -6.14 -16.42 -1.26
CA TYR A 117 -5.47 -16.11 -2.53
C TYR A 117 -4.82 -17.35 -3.15
N GLU A 118 -4.15 -18.18 -2.35
CA GLU A 118 -3.58 -19.45 -2.81
C GLU A 118 -4.64 -20.46 -3.25
N ASP A 119 -5.84 -20.36 -2.72
CA ASP A 119 -6.98 -21.22 -3.08
C ASP A 119 -7.76 -20.72 -4.31
N THR A 120 -7.45 -19.52 -4.80
CA THR A 120 -8.10 -18.87 -5.94
C THR A 120 -7.21 -19.00 -7.19
N PRO A 121 -7.51 -19.93 -8.13
CA PRO A 121 -6.63 -20.21 -9.27
C PRO A 121 -6.44 -19.05 -10.24
N ASP A 122 -7.46 -18.20 -10.39
CA ASP A 122 -7.43 -17.00 -11.25
C ASP A 122 -6.53 -15.89 -10.66
N ASP A 123 -6.34 -15.83 -9.35
CA ASP A 123 -5.42 -14.90 -8.72
C ASP A 123 -3.98 -15.42 -8.75
N ILE A 124 -3.75 -16.65 -8.25
CA ILE A 124 -2.41 -17.20 -8.10
C ILE A 124 -1.67 -17.39 -9.44
N VAL A 125 -2.39 -17.53 -10.56
CA VAL A 125 -1.78 -17.69 -11.88
C VAL A 125 -0.97 -16.46 -12.28
N HIS A 126 -1.32 -15.26 -11.83
CA HIS A 126 -0.59 -14.03 -12.09
C HIS A 126 0.73 -13.97 -11.32
N ASP A 127 0.76 -14.45 -10.08
CA ASP A 127 1.99 -14.58 -9.31
C ASP A 127 2.91 -15.66 -9.89
N LEU A 128 2.35 -16.79 -10.33
CA LEU A 128 3.13 -17.81 -11.03
C LEU A 128 3.74 -17.29 -12.33
N LEU A 129 3.01 -16.47 -13.09
CA LEU A 129 3.56 -15.80 -14.27
C LEU A 129 4.73 -14.88 -13.88
N SER A 130 4.55 -14.03 -12.87
CA SER A 130 5.60 -13.13 -12.38
C SER A 130 6.85 -13.90 -11.94
N GLN A 131 6.68 -15.03 -11.25
CA GLN A 131 7.78 -15.90 -10.84
C GLN A 131 8.47 -16.56 -12.05
N ALA A 132 7.70 -17.01 -13.05
CA ALA A 132 8.25 -17.61 -14.26
C ALA A 132 9.12 -16.62 -15.04
N VAL A 133 8.63 -15.38 -15.17
CA VAL A 133 9.22 -14.32 -15.98
C VAL A 133 10.40 -13.63 -15.29
N TYR A 134 10.30 -13.34 -14.01
CA TYR A 134 11.28 -12.52 -13.26
C TYR A 134 12.18 -13.32 -12.31
N GLY A 135 11.91 -14.61 -12.13
CA GLY A 135 12.77 -15.53 -11.38
C GLY A 135 12.99 -15.09 -9.93
N LYS A 136 14.22 -14.66 -9.61
CA LYS A 136 14.60 -14.22 -8.25
C LYS A 136 14.49 -12.71 -8.04
N SER A 137 14.12 -11.94 -9.05
CA SER A 137 13.91 -10.51 -8.90
C SER A 137 12.75 -10.23 -7.94
N SER A 138 12.77 -9.10 -7.25
CA SER A 138 11.68 -8.65 -6.39
C SER A 138 10.35 -8.42 -7.14
N LEU A 139 10.38 -8.27 -8.47
CA LEU A 139 9.18 -8.29 -9.31
C LEU A 139 8.42 -9.63 -9.27
N ALA A 140 9.12 -10.72 -8.93
CA ALA A 140 8.52 -12.05 -8.75
C ALA A 140 7.88 -12.24 -7.37
N TYR A 141 8.09 -11.33 -6.41
CA TYR A 141 7.56 -11.48 -5.06
C TYR A 141 6.04 -11.29 -5.04
N PRO A 142 5.29 -12.15 -4.33
CA PRO A 142 3.87 -11.91 -4.09
C PRO A 142 3.67 -10.63 -3.27
N ILE A 143 2.62 -9.88 -3.56
CA ILE A 143 2.30 -8.64 -2.82
C ILE A 143 1.92 -8.95 -1.38
N LEU A 144 1.14 -10.00 -1.15
CA LEU A 144 0.72 -10.46 0.17
C LEU A 144 1.89 -10.96 1.04
N GLY A 145 3.04 -11.22 0.43
CA GLY A 145 4.16 -11.86 1.12
C GLY A 145 3.94 -13.36 1.34
N ARG A 146 4.60 -13.89 2.37
CA ARG A 146 4.53 -15.31 2.75
C ARG A 146 4.37 -15.43 4.26
N GLU A 147 3.71 -16.48 4.74
CA GLU A 147 3.56 -16.74 6.18
C GLU A 147 4.89 -16.70 6.94
N LYS A 148 5.95 -17.24 6.34
CA LYS A 148 7.30 -17.24 6.92
C LYS A 148 7.84 -15.83 7.17
N THR A 149 7.66 -14.90 6.24
CA THR A 149 8.14 -13.52 6.38
C THR A 149 7.25 -12.73 7.33
N LEU A 150 5.93 -12.85 7.21
CA LEU A 150 4.98 -12.19 8.10
C LEU A 150 5.20 -12.56 9.57
N SER A 151 5.55 -13.83 9.87
CA SER A 151 5.80 -14.27 11.24
C SER A 151 6.94 -13.50 11.92
N THR A 152 7.87 -12.93 11.15
CA THR A 152 9.02 -12.18 11.66
C THR A 152 8.75 -10.70 11.91
N PHE A 153 7.62 -10.16 11.41
CA PHE A 153 7.32 -8.75 11.54
C PHE A 153 7.04 -8.35 12.97
N THR A 154 7.62 -7.23 13.37
CA THR A 154 7.45 -6.60 14.68
C THR A 154 7.14 -5.12 14.49
N SER A 155 6.67 -4.47 15.54
CA SER A 155 6.46 -3.02 15.56
C SER A 155 7.71 -2.25 15.09
N ASP A 156 8.89 -2.69 15.53
CA ASP A 156 10.15 -2.03 15.20
C ASP A 156 10.53 -2.23 13.73
N THR A 157 10.32 -3.44 13.18
CA THR A 157 10.58 -3.68 11.75
C THR A 157 9.66 -2.86 10.85
N LEU A 158 8.38 -2.68 11.23
CA LEU A 158 7.44 -1.82 10.51
C LEU A 158 7.85 -0.34 10.59
N LYS A 159 8.18 0.15 11.78
CA LYS A 159 8.66 1.52 11.98
C LYS A 159 9.93 1.81 11.19
N GLN A 160 10.87 0.86 11.19
CA GLN A 160 12.09 1.00 10.41
C GLN A 160 11.80 1.07 8.90
N TYR A 161 10.94 0.19 8.40
CA TYR A 161 10.56 0.21 6.98
C TYR A 161 9.85 1.52 6.59
N VAL A 162 8.93 2.01 7.42
CA VAL A 162 8.30 3.33 7.21
C VAL A 162 9.33 4.44 7.24
N HIS A 163 10.30 4.42 8.16
CA HIS A 163 11.38 5.40 8.21
C HIS A 163 12.19 5.42 6.91
N ASP A 164 12.51 4.26 6.36
CA ASP A 164 13.40 4.14 5.20
C ASP A 164 12.68 4.36 3.86
N MET A 165 11.41 3.97 3.80
CA MET A 165 10.67 3.91 2.55
C MET A 165 9.63 5.02 2.37
N TYR A 166 9.08 5.58 3.45
CA TYR A 166 8.10 6.65 3.41
C TYR A 166 8.84 8.00 3.57
N THR A 167 9.38 8.49 2.46
CA THR A 167 10.18 9.73 2.43
C THR A 167 9.50 10.79 1.55
N PRO A 168 9.83 12.08 1.72
CA PRO A 168 9.25 13.15 0.90
C PRO A 168 9.40 12.93 -0.61
N GLU A 169 10.55 12.40 -1.04
CA GLU A 169 10.84 12.13 -2.45
C GLU A 169 10.00 11.00 -3.05
N ARG A 170 9.33 10.23 -2.20
CA ARG A 170 8.50 9.10 -2.59
C ARG A 170 7.03 9.33 -2.40
N LEU A 171 6.66 10.44 -1.76
CA LEU A 171 5.29 10.79 -1.48
C LEU A 171 4.74 11.73 -2.57
N VAL A 172 3.63 11.34 -3.16
CA VAL A 172 2.81 12.21 -3.99
C VAL A 172 1.44 12.33 -3.35
N ILE A 173 1.00 13.55 -3.09
CA ILE A 173 -0.37 13.84 -2.63
C ILE A 173 -1.16 14.27 -3.84
N SER A 174 -2.21 13.51 -4.17
CA SER A 174 -3.13 13.83 -5.25
C SER A 174 -4.51 14.18 -4.70
N ILE A 175 -5.09 15.24 -5.23
CA ILE A 175 -6.39 15.75 -4.78
C ILE A 175 -7.20 16.09 -6.02
N ALA A 176 -8.41 15.57 -6.10
CA ALA A 176 -9.34 15.87 -7.20
C ALA A 176 -10.75 16.06 -6.66
N GLY A 177 -11.43 17.13 -7.10
CA GLY A 177 -12.79 17.43 -6.68
C GLY A 177 -13.04 18.91 -6.46
N ASN A 178 -14.08 19.24 -5.71
CA ASN A 178 -14.47 20.61 -5.41
C ASN A 178 -13.61 21.19 -4.26
N VAL A 179 -12.40 21.57 -4.59
CA VAL A 179 -11.43 22.24 -3.68
C VAL A 179 -10.77 23.39 -4.41
N ASP A 180 -10.50 24.45 -3.69
CA ASP A 180 -9.78 25.61 -4.24
C ASP A 180 -8.27 25.55 -3.92
N GLU A 181 -7.52 26.55 -4.42
CA GLU A 181 -6.07 26.65 -4.18
C GLU A 181 -5.70 26.85 -2.69
N ASN A 182 -6.65 27.28 -1.84
CA ASN A 182 -6.36 27.42 -0.41
C ASN A 182 -6.18 26.06 0.26
N PHE A 183 -6.77 25.00 -0.29
CA PHE A 183 -6.57 23.64 0.21
C PHE A 183 -5.10 23.19 0.11
N ILE A 184 -4.33 23.75 -0.83
CA ILE A 184 -2.87 23.51 -0.94
C ILE A 184 -2.16 23.96 0.34
N LYS A 185 -2.57 25.09 0.95
CA LYS A 185 -1.98 25.60 2.19
C LYS A 185 -2.23 24.65 3.37
N GLU A 186 -3.37 23.96 3.39
CA GLU A 186 -3.64 22.94 4.39
C GLU A 186 -2.70 21.74 4.21
N VAL A 187 -2.51 21.30 2.96
CA VAL A 187 -1.52 20.24 2.65
C VAL A 187 -0.12 20.67 3.07
N GLU A 188 0.30 21.90 2.74
CA GLU A 188 1.61 22.43 3.14
C GLU A 188 1.76 22.51 4.66
N THR A 189 0.69 22.85 5.38
CA THR A 189 0.70 22.91 6.84
C THR A 189 0.93 21.53 7.46
N LEU A 190 0.34 20.49 6.90
CA LEU A 190 0.40 19.14 7.43
C LEU A 190 1.63 18.36 6.95
N PHE A 191 2.07 18.57 5.72
CA PHE A 191 3.12 17.78 5.10
C PHE A 191 4.40 18.58 4.77
N GLY A 192 4.35 19.91 4.77
CA GLY A 192 5.46 20.76 4.32
C GLY A 192 6.73 20.68 5.17
N SER A 193 6.61 20.31 6.45
CA SER A 193 7.74 20.07 7.35
C SER A 193 8.22 18.61 7.34
N PHE A 194 7.66 17.77 6.46
CA PHE A 194 8.05 16.38 6.38
C PHE A 194 9.47 16.22 5.85
N GLU A 195 10.40 15.93 6.75
CA GLU A 195 11.81 15.68 6.45
C GLU A 195 12.21 14.30 6.95
N ARG A 196 12.96 13.56 6.15
CA ARG A 196 13.64 12.32 6.54
C ARG A 196 15.02 12.27 5.89
N SER A 197 15.94 11.62 6.56
CA SER A 197 17.31 11.44 6.06
C SER A 197 17.31 10.74 4.70
N LYS A 198 18.07 11.31 3.76
CA LYS A 198 18.29 10.71 2.45
C LYS A 198 19.38 9.66 2.60
N GLU A 199 19.02 8.40 2.77
CA GLU A 199 19.99 7.33 2.51
C GLU A 199 20.13 7.13 1.01
N ALA A 200 21.40 7.02 0.57
CA ALA A 200 21.70 6.71 -0.83
C ALA A 200 21.14 5.35 -1.20
N ARG A 201 20.16 5.33 -2.11
CA ARG A 201 19.54 4.10 -2.60
C ARG A 201 20.49 3.32 -3.48
N LYS A 202 20.50 2.01 -3.30
CA LYS A 202 20.92 1.10 -4.38
C LYS A 202 19.92 1.22 -5.52
N GLU A 203 20.39 1.57 -6.72
CA GLU A 203 19.58 1.44 -7.92
C GLU A 203 19.11 -0.01 -8.03
N GLN A 204 17.82 -0.18 -8.32
CA GLN A 204 17.30 -1.51 -8.59
C GLN A 204 17.92 -2.01 -9.89
N GLU A 205 18.49 -3.20 -9.87
CA GLU A 205 18.95 -3.86 -11.08
C GLU A 205 17.79 -4.03 -12.05
N LYS A 206 18.03 -3.75 -13.34
CA LYS A 206 17.00 -3.97 -14.35
C LYS A 206 16.61 -5.45 -14.34
N PRO A 207 15.34 -5.78 -14.22
CA PRO A 207 14.90 -7.16 -14.21
C PRO A 207 15.23 -7.81 -15.56
N ILE A 208 15.68 -9.05 -15.51
CA ILE A 208 15.91 -9.86 -16.71
C ILE A 208 14.65 -10.68 -16.96
N PHE A 209 14.15 -10.59 -18.19
CA PHE A 209 13.04 -11.42 -18.63
C PHE A 209 13.54 -12.85 -18.92
N HIS A 210 12.88 -13.84 -18.31
CA HIS A 210 13.17 -15.26 -18.50
C HIS A 210 12.04 -15.94 -19.28
N CYS A 211 12.40 -16.69 -20.31
CA CYS A 211 11.46 -17.58 -20.98
C CYS A 211 11.36 -18.89 -20.16
N ASN A 212 10.36 -19.00 -19.32
CA ASN A 212 10.17 -20.15 -18.44
C ASN A 212 8.70 -20.55 -18.36
N THR A 213 8.44 -21.77 -17.86
CA THR A 213 7.08 -22.30 -17.64
C THR A 213 6.97 -22.80 -16.21
N LEU A 214 5.96 -22.33 -15.50
CA LEU A 214 5.58 -22.86 -14.19
C LEU A 214 4.20 -23.52 -14.28
N ASN A 215 4.07 -24.67 -13.65
CA ASN A 215 2.81 -25.39 -13.56
C ASN A 215 2.50 -25.69 -12.08
N ARG A 216 1.29 -25.34 -11.65
CA ARG A 216 0.75 -25.73 -10.35
C ARG A 216 -0.48 -26.62 -10.58
N LYS A 217 -0.41 -27.86 -10.16
CA LYS A 217 -1.56 -28.76 -10.22
C LYS A 217 -2.39 -28.60 -8.97
N LYS A 218 -3.68 -28.33 -9.17
CA LYS A 218 -4.70 -28.28 -8.10
C LYS A 218 -5.96 -28.92 -8.61
N GLU A 219 -6.70 -29.60 -7.74
CA GLU A 219 -8.01 -30.17 -8.09
C GLU A 219 -9.06 -29.05 -8.05
N THR A 220 -9.37 -28.49 -9.21
CA THR A 220 -10.35 -27.42 -9.42
C THR A 220 -11.17 -27.71 -10.67
N GLU A 221 -12.32 -27.07 -10.79
CA GLU A 221 -13.20 -27.24 -11.95
C GLU A 221 -12.67 -26.58 -13.23
N GLN A 222 -11.74 -25.62 -13.10
CA GLN A 222 -11.23 -24.82 -14.21
C GLN A 222 -9.70 -24.87 -14.28
N ALA A 223 -9.18 -24.74 -15.50
CA ALA A 223 -7.75 -24.51 -15.74
C ALA A 223 -7.52 -23.05 -16.14
N HIS A 224 -6.56 -22.42 -15.49
CA HIS A 224 -6.17 -21.04 -15.75
C HIS A 224 -4.79 -21.02 -16.39
N LEU A 225 -4.62 -20.19 -17.43
CA LEU A 225 -3.38 -20.04 -18.19
C LEU A 225 -3.06 -18.55 -18.36
N CYS A 226 -1.84 -18.15 -17.98
CA CYS A 226 -1.29 -16.85 -18.31
C CYS A 226 -0.09 -16.99 -19.22
N LEU A 227 0.00 -16.11 -20.23
CA LEU A 227 1.12 -16.01 -21.16
C LEU A 227 1.73 -14.61 -21.03
N GLY A 228 3.06 -14.55 -20.82
CA GLY A 228 3.81 -13.31 -20.71
C GLY A 228 4.82 -13.18 -21.86
N TYR A 229 4.94 -11.97 -22.39
CA TYR A 229 5.93 -11.58 -23.37
C TYR A 229 6.70 -10.37 -22.86
N GLU A 230 7.98 -10.25 -23.26
CA GLU A 230 8.75 -9.07 -22.95
C GLU A 230 8.13 -7.85 -23.65
N GLY A 231 7.85 -6.83 -22.87
CA GLY A 231 7.27 -5.56 -23.31
C GLY A 231 8.26 -4.41 -23.15
N LEU A 232 7.76 -3.21 -23.39
CA LEU A 232 8.51 -1.99 -23.12
C LEU A 232 8.20 -1.51 -21.69
N PRO A 233 9.21 -0.95 -20.99
CA PRO A 233 8.95 -0.31 -19.69
C PRO A 233 8.06 0.92 -19.90
N ILE A 234 7.20 1.17 -18.94
CA ILE A 234 6.31 2.34 -18.89
C ILE A 234 7.08 3.57 -18.43
#